data_2d2612993679797d9d77869689998d94
#
_entry.id   2d2612993679797d9d77869689998d94
#
_cell.length_a   1.000
_cell.length_b   1.000
_cell.length_c   1.000
_cell.angle_alpha   90.00
_cell.angle_beta   90.00
_cell.angle_gamma   90.00
#
_symmetry.space_group_name_H-M   'P 1'
#
loop_
_entity.id
_entity.type
_entity.pdbx_description
1 polymer ?
#
loop_
_entity_poly.entity_id
_entity_poly.type
_entity_poly.pdbx_seq_one_letter_code
_entity_poly.pdbx_strand_id
1 'polypeptide(L)'
;VILTTNFDRLLENALREVGVEPTVVTSVDSLSGAEPLTHSPCYVLKLHGDYKDARILNTDEELGVYPPQYDALLDRILDEHGLIVCGWSGEWDDALRAALLRAPNRRYPTFWSIRGKVGSGAEPIISQRKAVTIPVADADSFFLKLAELVKTLAETRKQSPLTIDILVGSIKRYVARPEFRIRLDEVITQEVNKLFDRLDAKELSPQGVWSVEEFRRRLKLYEATTEPLAKAFGVLGRWGDDAELALIADTIRGVVARANKVGSGLNIWLDLRTYPAVLLMTAYGLGLARAERWKTLHDLFSLSMPRDERDPKRLVNSLFLWDWRGSDDNLWNNVEGFTTGNNRRKTPLSDHLFDVSFEWGTAFLGVPTDNALLFDRFEALGALVHLEENSERALKDQLENGDRKARMSVGRIGWRSEGRRSIEHELKSTPTRQQLLKAGFALGSEAYLDLFLENLSRVARWMEWR
;
A
#
# COMPACT_ATOMS: atom_id res chain seq x y z
N VAL A 1 16.90 15.24 -18.03
CA VAL A 1 17.36 16.37 -18.85
C VAL A 1 16.74 17.64 -18.33
N ILE A 2 17.50 18.73 -18.19
CA ILE A 2 17.06 20.05 -17.79
C ILE A 2 17.41 21.03 -18.90
N LEU A 3 16.41 21.74 -19.41
CA LEU A 3 16.59 22.84 -20.32
C LEU A 3 16.41 24.14 -19.53
N THR A 4 17.36 25.05 -19.63
CA THR A 4 17.27 26.33 -18.93
C THR A 4 17.65 27.51 -19.83
N THR A 5 16.91 28.60 -19.70
CA THR A 5 17.20 29.88 -20.32
C THR A 5 18.07 30.76 -19.42
N ASN A 6 18.30 30.32 -18.15
CA ASN A 6 19.14 31.05 -17.22
C ASN A 6 20.62 30.81 -17.51
N PHE A 7 21.41 31.88 -17.44
CA PHE A 7 22.86 31.85 -17.65
C PHE A 7 23.66 31.77 -16.34
N ASP A 8 23.01 31.80 -15.16
CA ASP A 8 23.64 31.58 -13.87
C ASP A 8 24.00 30.10 -13.63
N ARG A 9 24.69 29.81 -12.52
CA ARG A 9 25.13 28.45 -12.15
C ARG A 9 24.45 27.92 -10.88
N LEU A 10 23.32 28.50 -10.49
CA LEU A 10 22.61 28.09 -9.29
C LEU A 10 22.14 26.64 -9.40
N LEU A 11 21.69 26.22 -10.56
CA LEU A 11 21.21 24.87 -10.82
C LEU A 11 22.34 23.83 -10.72
N GLU A 12 23.50 24.09 -11.34
CA GLU A 12 24.65 23.21 -11.29
C GLU A 12 25.20 23.07 -9.88
N ASN A 13 25.25 24.18 -9.12
CA ASN A 13 25.68 24.15 -7.72
C ASN A 13 24.71 23.35 -6.86
N ALA A 14 23.42 23.55 -7.00
CA ALA A 14 22.41 22.78 -6.26
C ALA A 14 22.46 21.27 -6.59
N LEU A 15 22.73 20.90 -7.85
CA LEU A 15 22.91 19.51 -8.23
C LEU A 15 24.15 18.87 -7.56
N ARG A 16 25.27 19.61 -7.51
CA ARG A 16 26.49 19.13 -6.83
C ARG A 16 26.31 19.00 -5.32
N GLU A 17 25.57 19.91 -4.70
CA GLU A 17 25.25 19.84 -3.26
C GLU A 17 24.48 18.57 -2.88
N VAL A 18 23.68 18.03 -3.82
CA VAL A 18 22.97 16.74 -3.60
C VAL A 18 23.75 15.54 -4.17
N GLY A 19 25.03 15.73 -4.57
CA GLY A 19 25.91 14.66 -5.02
C GLY A 19 25.72 14.26 -6.50
N VAL A 20 25.08 15.11 -7.31
CA VAL A 20 24.87 14.89 -8.74
C VAL A 20 25.82 15.78 -9.55
N GLU A 21 26.76 15.19 -10.29
CA GLU A 21 27.59 15.94 -11.24
C GLU A 21 26.88 16.00 -12.60
N PRO A 22 26.42 17.18 -13.04
CA PRO A 22 25.71 17.31 -14.31
C PRO A 22 26.67 17.42 -15.50
N THR A 23 26.30 16.85 -16.65
CA THR A 23 26.87 17.21 -17.94
C THR A 23 26.25 18.52 -18.40
N VAL A 24 27.05 19.59 -18.44
CA VAL A 24 26.53 20.95 -18.74
C VAL A 24 26.95 21.36 -20.14
N VAL A 25 25.99 21.70 -20.98
CA VAL A 25 26.21 22.21 -22.33
C VAL A 25 25.79 23.65 -22.42
N THR A 26 26.71 24.54 -22.75
CA THR A 26 26.53 26.01 -22.81
C THR A 26 26.79 26.60 -24.18
N SER A 27 27.38 25.84 -25.09
CA SER A 27 27.75 26.27 -26.46
C SER A 27 27.80 25.07 -27.41
N VAL A 28 27.84 25.33 -28.72
CA VAL A 28 28.01 24.29 -29.75
C VAL A 28 29.34 23.54 -29.57
N ASP A 29 30.37 24.23 -29.15
CA ASP A 29 31.69 23.61 -28.90
C ASP A 29 31.58 22.67 -27.69
N SER A 30 30.93 23.07 -26.61
CA SER A 30 30.69 22.21 -25.45
C SER A 30 29.77 21.03 -25.76
N LEU A 31 28.81 21.19 -26.69
CA LEU A 31 27.97 20.10 -27.17
C LEU A 31 28.77 19.02 -27.91
N SER A 32 29.72 19.45 -28.72
CA SER A 32 30.58 18.53 -29.50
C SER A 32 31.49 17.67 -28.61
N GLY A 33 31.89 18.15 -27.44
CA GLY A 33 32.69 17.45 -26.45
C GLY A 33 31.87 16.81 -25.30
N ALA A 34 30.58 16.99 -25.30
CA ALA A 34 29.73 16.48 -24.22
C ALA A 34 29.48 14.97 -24.32
N GLU A 35 29.29 14.34 -23.17
CA GLU A 35 28.82 12.97 -23.09
C GLU A 35 27.46 12.82 -23.79
N PRO A 36 27.21 11.71 -24.51
CA PRO A 36 25.91 11.50 -25.16
C PRO A 36 24.74 11.57 -24.17
N LEU A 37 23.64 12.17 -24.59
CA LEU A 37 22.43 12.38 -23.77
C LEU A 37 21.98 11.11 -23.04
N THR A 38 22.09 9.94 -23.68
CA THR A 38 21.69 8.64 -23.12
C THR A 38 22.64 8.08 -22.07
N HIS A 39 23.87 8.59 -21.99
CA HIS A 39 24.89 8.12 -21.05
C HIS A 39 25.01 9.04 -19.83
N SER A 40 24.54 10.27 -19.94
CA SER A 40 24.59 11.24 -18.85
C SER A 40 23.46 11.02 -17.84
N PRO A 41 23.74 10.84 -16.55
CA PRO A 41 22.73 10.72 -15.51
C PRO A 41 21.94 12.03 -15.29
N CYS A 42 22.57 13.17 -15.54
CA CYS A 42 21.95 14.48 -15.46
C CYS A 42 22.51 15.40 -16.54
N TYR A 43 21.69 15.77 -17.51
CA TYR A 43 22.08 16.61 -18.63
C TYR A 43 21.43 17.99 -18.51
N VAL A 44 22.23 19.04 -18.48
CA VAL A 44 21.79 20.43 -18.38
C VAL A 44 22.15 21.16 -19.68
N LEU A 45 21.15 21.59 -20.45
CA LEU A 45 21.33 22.40 -21.64
C LEU A 45 20.96 23.85 -21.33
N LYS A 46 21.94 24.73 -21.37
CA LYS A 46 21.79 26.19 -21.20
C LYS A 46 21.62 26.83 -22.58
N LEU A 47 20.37 27.15 -22.92
CA LEU A 47 20.02 27.64 -24.26
C LEU A 47 20.60 29.03 -24.56
N HIS A 48 20.78 29.86 -23.55
CA HIS A 48 21.29 31.23 -23.68
C HIS A 48 22.77 31.36 -23.28
N GLY A 49 23.47 30.23 -23.07
CA GLY A 49 24.87 30.22 -22.66
C GLY A 49 25.10 30.32 -21.15
N ASP A 50 26.36 30.62 -20.77
CA ASP A 50 26.77 30.72 -19.35
C ASP A 50 27.45 32.08 -19.12
N TYR A 51 27.24 32.73 -17.97
CA TYR A 51 27.79 34.05 -17.67
C TYR A 51 29.34 34.11 -17.67
N LYS A 52 30.01 32.96 -17.67
CA LYS A 52 31.47 32.87 -17.81
C LYS A 52 31.91 32.74 -19.28
N ASP A 53 31.00 32.53 -20.20
CA ASP A 53 31.27 32.52 -21.64
C ASP A 53 30.91 33.89 -22.22
N ALA A 54 31.78 34.49 -23.02
CA ALA A 54 31.54 35.76 -23.68
C ALA A 54 30.42 35.73 -24.73
N ARG A 55 29.87 34.55 -25.02
CA ARG A 55 28.82 34.29 -26.03
C ARG A 55 27.46 34.07 -25.36
N ILE A 56 27.02 34.99 -24.53
CA ILE A 56 25.64 35.00 -23.97
C ILE A 56 24.69 35.52 -25.04
N LEU A 57 23.63 34.75 -25.34
CA LEU A 57 22.53 35.19 -26.21
C LEU A 57 21.56 36.05 -25.42
N ASN A 58 21.52 37.33 -25.73
CA ASN A 58 20.74 38.30 -24.93
C ASN A 58 20.02 39.34 -25.77
N THR A 59 20.13 39.32 -27.10
CA THR A 59 19.40 40.23 -28.00
C THR A 59 18.25 39.50 -28.69
N ASP A 60 17.20 40.21 -29.09
CA ASP A 60 16.05 39.66 -29.81
C ASP A 60 16.46 38.92 -31.10
N GLU A 61 17.49 39.40 -31.79
CA GLU A 61 18.05 38.77 -33.00
C GLU A 61 18.75 37.43 -32.66
N GLU A 62 19.47 37.36 -31.54
CA GLU A 62 20.18 36.15 -31.10
C GLU A 62 19.23 35.09 -30.51
N LEU A 63 18.10 35.50 -29.94
CA LEU A 63 17.04 34.64 -29.40
C LEU A 63 16.05 34.18 -30.48
N GLY A 64 16.18 34.69 -31.71
CA GLY A 64 15.30 34.38 -32.83
C GLY A 64 15.57 33.00 -33.46
N VAL A 65 16.82 32.53 -33.48
CA VAL A 65 17.25 31.26 -34.15
C VAL A 65 18.36 30.57 -33.37
N TYR A 66 18.19 29.34 -33.03
CA TYR A 66 19.24 28.54 -32.43
C TYR A 66 20.18 27.94 -33.51
N PRO A 67 21.43 27.60 -33.13
CA PRO A 67 22.31 26.83 -34.00
C PRO A 67 21.67 25.48 -34.41
N PRO A 68 21.88 24.98 -35.66
CA PRO A 68 21.27 23.72 -36.11
C PRO A 68 21.55 22.53 -35.20
N GLN A 69 22.70 22.51 -34.52
CA GLN A 69 23.07 21.46 -33.56
C GLN A 69 22.19 21.49 -32.32
N TYR A 70 21.78 22.68 -31.84
CA TYR A 70 20.85 22.85 -30.75
C TYR A 70 19.43 22.44 -31.17
N ASP A 71 19.02 22.83 -32.36
CA ASP A 71 17.73 22.44 -32.92
C ASP A 71 17.60 20.92 -33.02
N ALA A 72 18.60 20.23 -33.51
CA ALA A 72 18.64 18.76 -33.60
C ALA A 72 18.57 18.09 -32.22
N LEU A 73 19.27 18.66 -31.22
CA LEU A 73 19.24 18.15 -29.86
C LEU A 73 17.87 18.40 -29.20
N LEU A 74 17.29 19.60 -29.40
CA LEU A 74 15.96 19.94 -28.88
C LEU A 74 14.87 19.05 -29.49
N ASP A 75 14.91 18.83 -30.81
CA ASP A 75 13.96 17.94 -31.49
C ASP A 75 14.01 16.54 -30.91
N ARG A 76 15.20 16.02 -30.62
CA ARG A 76 15.39 14.72 -29.97
C ARG A 76 14.86 14.71 -28.54
N ILE A 77 15.20 15.72 -27.72
CA ILE A 77 14.74 15.81 -26.33
C ILE A 77 13.20 15.88 -26.28
N LEU A 78 12.59 16.71 -27.13
CA LEU A 78 11.14 16.92 -27.18
C LEU A 78 10.37 15.72 -27.74
N ASP A 79 11.02 14.83 -28.50
CA ASP A 79 10.45 13.58 -29.01
C ASP A 79 10.60 12.41 -28.05
N GLU A 80 11.69 12.36 -27.30
CA GLU A 80 12.04 11.22 -26.43
C GLU A 80 11.58 11.41 -24.97
N HIS A 81 11.17 12.63 -24.54
CA HIS A 81 10.86 12.92 -23.14
C HIS A 81 9.51 13.63 -22.96
N GLY A 82 8.89 13.39 -21.79
CA GLY A 82 7.84 14.27 -21.27
C GLY A 82 8.41 15.62 -20.84
N LEU A 83 7.58 16.66 -20.86
CA LEU A 83 8.01 18.02 -20.57
C LEU A 83 7.27 18.61 -19.38
N ILE A 84 8.00 19.20 -18.45
CA ILE A 84 7.45 20.07 -17.40
C ILE A 84 8.01 21.45 -17.63
N VAL A 85 7.14 22.42 -17.95
CA VAL A 85 7.50 23.83 -18.10
C VAL A 85 7.19 24.56 -16.80
N CYS A 86 8.20 25.17 -16.21
CA CYS A 86 8.07 25.95 -14.99
C CYS A 86 8.91 27.22 -15.05
N GLY A 87 8.32 28.37 -14.69
CA GLY A 87 9.00 29.65 -14.65
C GLY A 87 9.25 30.33 -16.01
N TRP A 88 8.83 29.73 -17.14
CA TRP A 88 8.93 30.33 -18.46
C TRP A 88 7.55 30.72 -18.97
N SER A 89 7.44 32.00 -19.42
CA SER A 89 6.18 32.56 -19.89
C SER A 89 5.80 32.18 -21.34
N GLY A 90 6.79 31.71 -22.12
CA GLY A 90 6.61 31.48 -23.56
C GLY A 90 6.60 32.74 -24.42
N GLU A 91 6.93 33.91 -23.86
CA GLU A 91 6.80 35.22 -24.56
C GLU A 91 8.10 35.69 -25.22
N TRP A 92 9.26 35.34 -24.66
CA TRP A 92 10.52 36.01 -24.94
C TRP A 92 11.56 35.19 -25.70
N ASP A 93 11.30 33.97 -26.08
CA ASP A 93 12.28 33.12 -26.76
C ASP A 93 11.63 32.49 -27.99
N ASP A 94 11.77 33.15 -29.12
CA ASP A 94 11.14 32.73 -30.37
C ASP A 94 11.74 31.43 -30.90
N ALA A 95 13.05 31.20 -30.71
CA ALA A 95 13.68 29.98 -31.13
C ALA A 95 13.18 28.77 -30.31
N LEU A 96 13.05 28.89 -28.98
CA LEU A 96 12.48 27.84 -28.14
C LEU A 96 10.99 27.61 -28.45
N ARG A 97 10.21 28.66 -28.67
CA ARG A 97 8.84 28.55 -29.15
C ARG A 97 8.73 27.79 -30.46
N ALA A 98 9.58 28.16 -31.43
CA ALA A 98 9.63 27.48 -32.72
C ALA A 98 10.00 26.02 -32.59
N ALA A 99 10.97 25.66 -31.74
CA ALA A 99 11.34 24.28 -31.47
C ALA A 99 10.18 23.46 -30.85
N LEU A 100 9.46 24.03 -29.87
CA LEU A 100 8.30 23.38 -29.24
C LEU A 100 7.13 23.18 -30.21
N LEU A 101 6.90 24.15 -31.13
CA LEU A 101 5.88 24.08 -32.16
C LEU A 101 6.28 23.16 -33.33
N ARG A 102 7.56 23.08 -33.66
CA ARG A 102 8.10 22.19 -34.70
C ARG A 102 8.08 20.72 -34.34
N ALA A 103 8.20 20.38 -33.03
CA ALA A 103 8.29 19.01 -32.58
C ALA A 103 7.06 18.18 -33.04
N PRO A 104 7.26 17.14 -33.89
CA PRO A 104 6.16 16.50 -34.64
C PRO A 104 5.32 15.55 -33.77
N ASN A 105 5.92 15.00 -32.74
CA ASN A 105 5.32 13.94 -31.96
C ASN A 105 4.86 14.43 -30.57
N ARG A 106 3.83 13.74 -30.04
CA ARG A 106 3.27 13.96 -28.70
C ARG A 106 3.21 12.62 -27.94
N ARG A 107 4.33 11.90 -27.98
CA ARG A 107 4.43 10.56 -27.38
C ARG A 107 4.36 10.63 -25.85
N TYR A 108 4.83 11.74 -25.29
CA TYR A 108 4.87 11.97 -23.85
C TYR A 108 4.06 13.22 -23.47
N PRO A 109 3.47 13.24 -22.25
CA PRO A 109 2.69 14.37 -21.80
C PRO A 109 3.54 15.62 -21.62
N THR A 110 2.91 16.78 -21.82
CA THR A 110 3.48 18.10 -21.50
C THR A 110 2.66 18.72 -20.37
N PHE A 111 3.33 19.16 -19.31
CA PHE A 111 2.75 19.86 -18.18
C PHE A 111 3.26 21.29 -18.17
N TRP A 112 2.36 22.26 -17.97
CA TRP A 112 2.69 23.67 -17.93
C TRP A 112 2.26 24.29 -16.60
N SER A 113 3.22 24.69 -15.77
CA SER A 113 2.92 25.37 -14.51
C SER A 113 2.53 26.83 -14.79
N ILE A 114 1.43 27.26 -14.17
CA ILE A 114 0.85 28.58 -14.40
C ILE A 114 0.74 29.33 -13.07
N ARG A 115 1.30 30.54 -13.04
CA ARG A 115 1.09 31.49 -11.95
C ARG A 115 0.17 32.60 -12.46
N GLY A 116 -1.14 32.48 -12.26
CA GLY A 116 -2.12 33.41 -12.75
C GLY A 116 -2.72 33.05 -14.12
N LYS A 117 -2.67 33.93 -15.10
CA LYS A 117 -3.21 33.69 -16.44
C LYS A 117 -2.14 33.19 -17.41
N VAL A 118 -2.54 32.38 -18.38
CA VAL A 118 -1.68 31.97 -19.49
C VAL A 118 -1.36 33.18 -20.35
N GLY A 119 -0.09 33.38 -20.69
CA GLY A 119 0.34 34.43 -21.62
C GLY A 119 0.04 34.06 -23.07
N SER A 120 -0.08 35.08 -23.92
CA SER A 120 -0.41 34.93 -25.35
C SER A 120 0.61 34.10 -26.13
N GLY A 121 1.88 34.15 -25.74
CA GLY A 121 2.95 33.37 -26.33
C GLY A 121 2.91 31.88 -25.99
N ALA A 122 2.39 31.54 -24.81
CA ALA A 122 2.24 30.15 -24.36
C ALA A 122 1.01 29.44 -24.92
N GLU A 123 -0.07 30.17 -25.17
CA GLU A 123 -1.36 29.60 -25.62
C GLU A 123 -1.26 28.69 -26.85
N PRO A 124 -0.56 29.06 -27.95
CA PRO A 124 -0.39 28.20 -29.11
C PRO A 124 0.36 26.90 -28.79
N ILE A 125 1.37 26.96 -27.92
CA ILE A 125 2.18 25.78 -27.52
C ILE A 125 1.34 24.83 -26.68
N ILE A 126 0.62 25.37 -25.68
CA ILE A 126 -0.28 24.59 -24.81
C ILE A 126 -1.34 23.89 -25.65
N SER A 127 -1.96 24.60 -26.58
CA SER A 127 -2.98 24.07 -27.49
C SER A 127 -2.41 22.97 -28.40
N GLN A 128 -1.29 23.25 -29.10
CA GLN A 128 -0.71 22.33 -30.05
C GLN A 128 -0.16 21.06 -29.39
N ARG A 129 0.51 21.20 -28.24
CA ARG A 129 1.06 20.06 -27.50
C ARG A 129 0.02 19.39 -26.59
N LYS A 130 -1.20 19.88 -26.51
CA LYS A 130 -2.26 19.46 -25.57
C LYS A 130 -1.73 19.39 -24.14
N ALA A 131 -1.01 20.44 -23.74
CA ALA A 131 -0.38 20.48 -22.44
C ALA A 131 -1.41 20.58 -21.31
N VAL A 132 -1.18 19.86 -20.22
CA VAL A 132 -1.97 19.97 -19.00
C VAL A 132 -1.46 21.16 -18.20
N THR A 133 -2.34 22.11 -17.96
CA THR A 133 -2.02 23.31 -17.17
C THR A 133 -2.15 23.01 -15.68
N ILE A 134 -1.14 23.40 -14.88
CA ILE A 134 -1.11 23.19 -13.43
C ILE A 134 -1.00 24.57 -12.77
N PRO A 135 -2.04 25.01 -12.03
CA PRO A 135 -1.93 26.23 -11.25
C PRO A 135 -0.98 26.05 -10.08
N VAL A 136 0.00 26.95 -9.96
CA VAL A 136 1.03 26.92 -8.91
C VAL A 136 1.12 28.26 -8.20
N ALA A 137 1.40 28.25 -6.90
CA ALA A 137 1.68 29.48 -6.15
C ALA A 137 3.09 30.00 -6.45
N ASP A 138 4.06 29.10 -6.45
CA ASP A 138 5.48 29.33 -6.72
C ASP A 138 6.15 28.03 -7.18
N ALA A 139 7.38 28.15 -7.69
CA ALA A 139 8.16 27.00 -8.16
C ALA A 139 8.62 26.08 -7.02
N ASP A 140 8.99 26.64 -5.88
CA ASP A 140 9.54 25.89 -4.75
C ASP A 140 8.49 24.94 -4.18
N SER A 141 7.29 25.44 -3.86
CA SER A 141 6.18 24.63 -3.36
C SER A 141 5.76 23.55 -4.37
N PHE A 142 5.77 23.88 -5.67
CA PHE A 142 5.47 22.92 -6.73
C PHE A 142 6.49 21.78 -6.79
N PHE A 143 7.79 22.10 -6.86
CA PHE A 143 8.82 21.08 -6.98
C PHE A 143 8.99 20.26 -5.68
N LEU A 144 8.84 20.87 -4.50
CA LEU A 144 8.84 20.14 -3.23
C LEU A 144 7.72 19.09 -3.19
N LYS A 145 6.50 19.51 -3.55
CA LYS A 145 5.34 18.61 -3.60
C LYS A 145 5.51 17.53 -4.67
N LEU A 146 6.03 17.88 -5.85
CA LEU A 146 6.29 16.95 -6.94
C LEU A 146 7.34 15.91 -6.51
N ALA A 147 8.43 16.34 -5.88
CA ALA A 147 9.48 15.45 -5.39
C ALA A 147 8.95 14.48 -4.35
N GLU A 148 8.12 14.95 -3.39
CA GLU A 148 7.47 14.12 -2.39
C GLU A 148 6.55 13.07 -3.05
N LEU A 149 5.70 13.48 -4.00
CA LEU A 149 4.80 12.57 -4.72
C LEU A 149 5.55 11.54 -5.56
N VAL A 150 6.61 11.97 -6.30
CA VAL A 150 7.44 11.06 -7.10
C VAL A 150 8.17 10.09 -6.20
N LYS A 151 8.70 10.53 -5.05
CA LYS A 151 9.35 9.67 -4.06
C LYS A 151 8.36 8.64 -3.52
N THR A 152 7.16 9.06 -3.13
CA THR A 152 6.09 8.17 -2.65
C THR A 152 5.69 7.14 -3.72
N LEU A 153 5.52 7.58 -4.98
CA LEU A 153 5.24 6.69 -6.11
C LEU A 153 6.39 5.73 -6.41
N ALA A 154 7.64 6.19 -6.34
CA ALA A 154 8.82 5.35 -6.54
C ALA A 154 8.96 4.31 -5.44
N GLU A 155 8.63 4.65 -4.21
CA GLU A 155 8.62 3.74 -3.06
C GLU A 155 7.49 2.72 -3.18
N THR A 156 6.31 3.14 -3.62
CA THR A 156 5.18 2.25 -3.95
C THR A 156 5.50 1.34 -5.15
N ARG A 157 6.25 1.84 -6.16
CA ARG A 157 6.68 1.09 -7.34
C ARG A 157 7.92 0.22 -7.13
N LYS A 158 8.68 0.39 -6.05
CA LYS A 158 9.87 -0.47 -5.76
C LYS A 158 9.51 -1.94 -5.56
N GLN A 159 8.23 -2.22 -5.38
CA GLN A 159 7.69 -3.58 -5.51
C GLN A 159 6.86 -3.63 -6.81
N SER A 160 7.53 -3.81 -7.93
CA SER A 160 6.84 -4.10 -9.19
C SER A 160 5.94 -5.33 -9.00
N PRO A 161 4.69 -5.33 -9.50
CA PRO A 161 3.84 -6.52 -9.50
C PRO A 161 4.57 -7.76 -10.04
N LEU A 162 5.39 -7.61 -11.06
CA LEU A 162 6.24 -8.66 -11.60
C LEU A 162 7.23 -9.22 -10.57
N THR A 163 7.79 -8.38 -9.70
CA THR A 163 8.71 -8.83 -8.63
C THR A 163 7.96 -9.63 -7.58
N ILE A 164 6.73 -9.24 -7.24
CA ILE A 164 5.87 -9.97 -6.31
C ILE A 164 5.47 -11.33 -6.92
N ASP A 165 5.09 -11.37 -8.18
CA ASP A 165 4.73 -12.61 -8.88
C ASP A 165 5.91 -13.59 -8.96
N ILE A 166 7.12 -13.10 -9.20
CA ILE A 166 8.35 -13.90 -9.17
C ILE A 166 8.60 -14.46 -7.76
N LEU A 167 8.43 -13.63 -6.72
CA LEU A 167 8.55 -14.05 -5.32
C LEU A 167 7.56 -15.17 -5.01
N VAL A 168 6.27 -14.94 -5.29
CA VAL A 168 5.18 -15.91 -5.07
C VAL A 168 5.46 -17.21 -5.85
N GLY A 169 5.86 -17.12 -7.11
CA GLY A 169 6.23 -18.27 -7.94
C GLY A 169 7.42 -19.04 -7.40
N SER A 170 8.41 -18.36 -6.81
CA SER A 170 9.56 -18.98 -6.15
C SER A 170 9.16 -19.70 -4.87
N ILE A 171 8.34 -19.07 -4.02
CA ILE A 171 7.82 -19.65 -2.79
C ILE A 171 6.98 -20.90 -3.10
N LYS A 172 6.08 -20.87 -4.08
CA LYS A 172 5.31 -22.05 -4.52
C LYS A 172 6.21 -23.21 -4.94
N ARG A 173 7.31 -22.92 -5.63
CA ARG A 173 8.31 -23.95 -6.01
C ARG A 173 9.04 -24.52 -4.80
N TYR A 174 9.41 -23.67 -3.85
CA TYR A 174 10.17 -24.11 -2.67
C TYR A 174 9.31 -24.89 -1.69
N VAL A 175 8.05 -24.48 -1.48
CA VAL A 175 7.09 -25.23 -0.65
C VAL A 175 6.82 -26.63 -1.19
N ALA A 176 6.79 -26.80 -2.52
CA ALA A 176 6.49 -28.08 -3.16
C ALA A 176 7.63 -29.12 -3.02
N ARG A 177 8.80 -28.73 -2.51
CA ARG A 177 9.99 -29.60 -2.50
C ARG A 177 10.78 -29.47 -1.19
N PRO A 178 10.87 -30.52 -0.38
CA PRO A 178 11.57 -30.50 0.90
C PRO A 178 13.04 -30.07 0.82
N GLU A 179 13.73 -30.37 -0.28
CA GLU A 179 15.13 -30.00 -0.50
C GLU A 179 15.35 -28.48 -0.59
N PHE A 180 14.32 -27.70 -0.82
CA PHE A 180 14.39 -26.23 -0.86
C PHE A 180 13.98 -25.52 0.43
N ARG A 181 13.79 -26.27 1.52
CA ARG A 181 13.31 -25.68 2.79
C ARG A 181 14.22 -24.56 3.30
N ILE A 182 15.54 -24.74 3.22
CA ILE A 182 16.50 -23.69 3.62
C ILE A 182 16.32 -22.44 2.77
N ARG A 183 16.17 -22.59 1.45
CA ARG A 183 15.94 -21.45 0.55
C ARG A 183 14.61 -20.75 0.80
N LEU A 184 13.58 -21.52 1.15
CA LEU A 184 12.29 -20.95 1.55
C LEU A 184 12.44 -20.05 2.77
N ASP A 185 13.11 -20.56 3.80
CA ASP A 185 13.38 -19.81 5.05
C ASP A 185 14.19 -18.53 4.78
N GLU A 186 15.27 -18.63 3.98
CA GLU A 186 16.07 -17.46 3.59
C GLU A 186 15.25 -16.38 2.87
N VAL A 187 14.41 -16.77 1.91
CA VAL A 187 13.59 -15.83 1.14
C VAL A 187 12.54 -15.18 2.02
N ILE A 188 11.86 -15.95 2.88
CA ILE A 188 10.86 -15.38 3.80
C ILE A 188 11.55 -14.46 4.81
N THR A 189 12.70 -14.84 5.37
CA THR A 189 13.46 -14.01 6.30
C THR A 189 13.89 -12.68 5.64
N GLN A 190 14.30 -12.70 4.38
CA GLN A 190 14.63 -11.48 3.63
C GLN A 190 13.42 -10.56 3.48
N GLU A 191 12.24 -11.10 3.15
CA GLU A 191 11.01 -10.30 3.02
C GLU A 191 10.53 -9.76 4.38
N VAL A 192 10.68 -10.53 5.46
CA VAL A 192 10.43 -10.07 6.84
C VAL A 192 11.33 -8.89 7.20
N ASN A 193 12.63 -8.99 6.91
CA ASN A 193 13.56 -7.89 7.17
C ASN A 193 13.21 -6.64 6.37
N LYS A 194 12.86 -6.78 5.08
CA LYS A 194 12.39 -5.66 4.25
C LYS A 194 11.15 -4.99 4.84
N LEU A 195 10.18 -5.78 5.31
CA LEU A 195 9.00 -5.25 5.99
C LEU A 195 9.41 -4.46 7.23
N PHE A 196 10.28 -5.02 8.06
CA PHE A 196 10.75 -4.38 9.29
C PHE A 196 11.47 -3.06 9.04
N ASP A 197 12.37 -3.02 8.06
CA ASP A 197 13.08 -1.80 7.67
C ASP A 197 12.11 -0.70 7.19
N ARG A 198 11.05 -1.10 6.48
CA ARG A 198 10.01 -0.19 6.01
C ARG A 198 9.13 0.35 7.14
N LEU A 199 8.80 -0.49 8.12
CA LEU A 199 8.00 -0.07 9.28
C LEU A 199 8.74 0.95 10.17
N ASP A 200 10.06 0.93 10.14
CA ASP A 200 10.91 1.87 10.88
C ASP A 200 11.24 3.15 10.07
N ALA A 201 10.78 3.25 8.82
CA ALA A 201 11.01 4.40 7.97
C ALA A 201 10.29 5.67 8.47
N LYS A 202 10.89 6.84 8.22
CA LYS A 202 10.37 8.15 8.68
C LYS A 202 8.96 8.45 8.18
N GLU A 203 8.58 7.94 6.99
CA GLU A 203 7.27 8.12 6.39
C GLU A 203 6.13 7.48 7.19
N LEU A 204 6.45 6.47 8.00
CA LEU A 204 5.52 5.79 8.90
C LEU A 204 5.70 6.20 10.36
N SER A 205 6.40 7.30 10.61
CA SER A 205 6.51 7.89 11.95
C SER A 205 5.10 8.18 12.52
N PRO A 206 4.84 7.90 13.80
CA PRO A 206 3.56 8.21 14.45
C PRO A 206 3.36 9.69 14.75
N GLN A 207 4.30 10.53 14.33
CA GLN A 207 4.23 11.99 14.41
C GLN A 207 3.46 12.53 13.19
N GLY A 208 2.96 13.76 13.32
CA GLY A 208 2.29 14.49 12.23
C GLY A 208 0.85 14.83 12.54
N VAL A 209 0.22 15.58 11.61
CA VAL A 209 -1.16 16.03 11.74
C VAL A 209 -2.10 14.95 11.20
N TRP A 210 -3.25 14.79 11.84
CA TRP A 210 -4.29 13.89 11.36
C TRP A 210 -5.07 14.53 10.20
N SER A 211 -5.24 13.77 9.12
CA SER A 211 -6.26 14.03 8.09
C SER A 211 -6.70 12.68 7.47
N VAL A 212 -7.86 12.69 6.80
CA VAL A 212 -8.37 11.50 6.09
C VAL A 212 -7.43 11.13 4.94
N GLU A 213 -6.89 12.13 4.24
CA GLU A 213 -5.96 11.94 3.14
C GLU A 213 -4.65 11.29 3.62
N GLU A 214 -4.11 11.76 4.75
CA GLU A 214 -2.90 11.21 5.34
C GLU A 214 -3.13 9.78 5.84
N PHE A 215 -4.30 9.49 6.41
CA PHE A 215 -4.65 8.13 6.79
C PHE A 215 -4.71 7.20 5.57
N ARG A 216 -5.40 7.62 4.49
CA ARG A 216 -5.46 6.87 3.22
C ARG A 216 -4.08 6.63 2.63
N ARG A 217 -3.22 7.64 2.66
CA ARG A 217 -1.84 7.53 2.19
C ARG A 217 -1.05 6.48 2.97
N ARG A 218 -1.10 6.55 4.31
CA ARG A 218 -0.41 5.60 5.19
C ARG A 218 -0.99 4.19 5.05
N LEU A 219 -2.29 4.05 4.97
CA LEU A 219 -2.98 2.77 4.78
C LEU A 219 -2.45 2.07 3.51
N LYS A 220 -2.47 2.77 2.38
CA LYS A 220 -1.93 2.25 1.10
C LYS A 220 -0.44 1.91 1.19
N LEU A 221 0.34 2.70 1.92
CA LEU A 221 1.75 2.42 2.10
C LEU A 221 1.99 1.16 2.95
N TYR A 222 1.21 0.97 4.03
CA TYR A 222 1.24 -0.27 4.82
C TYR A 222 0.84 -1.48 3.98
N GLU A 223 -0.22 -1.37 3.19
CA GLU A 223 -0.69 -2.43 2.29
C GLU A 223 0.39 -2.79 1.27
N ALA A 224 0.88 -1.83 0.50
CA ALA A 224 1.91 -2.04 -0.50
C ALA A 224 3.21 -2.62 0.09
N THR A 225 3.57 -2.24 1.32
CA THR A 225 4.75 -2.75 2.01
C THR A 225 4.55 -4.19 2.50
N THR A 226 3.33 -4.54 2.89
CA THR A 226 3.00 -5.84 3.49
C THR A 226 2.62 -6.88 2.42
N GLU A 227 2.11 -6.46 1.28
CA GLU A 227 1.58 -7.32 0.21
C GLU A 227 2.48 -8.51 -0.17
N PRO A 228 3.80 -8.35 -0.42
CA PRO A 228 4.65 -9.46 -0.82
C PRO A 228 4.70 -10.56 0.23
N LEU A 229 4.88 -10.16 1.50
CA LEU A 229 4.94 -11.08 2.62
C LEU A 229 3.56 -11.68 2.93
N ALA A 230 2.48 -10.91 2.80
CA ALA A 230 1.12 -11.42 2.97
C ALA A 230 0.76 -12.47 1.92
N LYS A 231 1.09 -12.24 0.64
CA LYS A 231 0.93 -13.24 -0.42
C LYS A 231 1.78 -14.49 -0.16
N ALA A 232 3.01 -14.31 0.29
CA ALA A 232 3.88 -15.41 0.71
C ALA A 232 3.24 -16.23 1.84
N PHE A 233 2.75 -15.59 2.89
CA PHE A 233 2.08 -16.23 4.01
C PHE A 233 0.80 -16.94 3.58
N GLY A 234 0.00 -16.35 2.68
CA GLY A 234 -1.15 -17.03 2.09
C GLY A 234 -0.77 -18.34 1.36
N VAL A 235 0.35 -18.34 0.63
CA VAL A 235 0.91 -19.55 -0.02
C VAL A 235 1.33 -20.60 1.03
N LEU A 236 2.04 -20.19 2.09
CA LEU A 236 2.44 -21.07 3.17
C LEU A 236 1.22 -21.64 3.92
N GLY A 237 0.19 -20.82 4.16
CA GLY A 237 -1.07 -21.27 4.75
C GLY A 237 -1.73 -22.37 3.92
N ARG A 238 -1.73 -22.24 2.60
CA ARG A 238 -2.40 -23.19 1.71
C ARG A 238 -1.59 -24.45 1.42
N TRP A 239 -0.29 -24.35 1.19
CA TRP A 239 0.54 -25.45 0.69
C TRP A 239 1.73 -25.77 1.57
N GLY A 240 2.00 -24.98 2.62
CA GLY A 240 3.06 -25.25 3.58
C GLY A 240 2.71 -26.34 4.58
N ASP A 241 3.60 -26.55 5.53
CA ASP A 241 3.37 -27.46 6.66
C ASP A 241 3.20 -26.69 7.99
N ASP A 242 3.00 -27.41 9.09
CA ASP A 242 2.70 -26.77 10.37
C ASP A 242 3.95 -26.16 11.04
N ALA A 243 5.15 -26.47 10.55
CA ALA A 243 6.39 -25.91 11.08
C ALA A 243 6.55 -24.42 10.75
N GLU A 244 5.94 -23.94 9.67
CA GLU A 244 5.96 -22.52 9.33
C GLU A 244 5.20 -21.65 10.32
N LEU A 245 4.26 -22.19 11.12
CA LEU A 245 3.51 -21.42 12.10
C LEU A 245 4.42 -20.67 13.09
N ALA A 246 5.55 -21.25 13.48
CA ALA A 246 6.51 -20.59 14.36
C ALA A 246 7.09 -19.32 13.72
N LEU A 247 7.55 -19.40 12.48
CA LEU A 247 8.06 -18.25 11.71
C LEU A 247 7.00 -17.15 11.54
N ILE A 248 5.76 -17.55 11.22
CA ILE A 248 4.62 -16.63 11.09
C ILE A 248 4.34 -15.93 12.43
N ALA A 249 4.29 -16.69 13.52
CA ALA A 249 4.07 -16.17 14.86
C ALA A 249 5.15 -15.17 15.27
N ASP A 250 6.41 -15.48 15.02
CA ASP A 250 7.55 -14.62 15.36
C ASP A 250 7.54 -13.33 14.51
N THR A 251 7.15 -13.43 13.24
CA THR A 251 6.98 -12.26 12.38
C THR A 251 5.87 -11.35 12.88
N ILE A 252 4.69 -11.88 13.19
CA ILE A 252 3.57 -11.10 13.73
C ILE A 252 3.96 -10.44 15.06
N ARG A 253 4.58 -11.21 15.97
CA ARG A 253 5.10 -10.66 17.24
C ARG A 253 6.14 -9.56 17.01
N GLY A 254 7.02 -9.75 16.03
CA GLY A 254 8.04 -8.78 15.65
C GLY A 254 7.44 -7.45 15.16
N VAL A 255 6.37 -7.49 14.36
CA VAL A 255 5.62 -6.30 13.92
C VAL A 255 5.01 -5.58 15.12
N VAL A 256 4.30 -6.31 15.99
CA VAL A 256 3.66 -5.74 17.19
C VAL A 256 4.69 -5.18 18.17
N ALA A 257 5.80 -5.87 18.39
CA ALA A 257 6.88 -5.41 19.24
C ALA A 257 7.50 -4.09 18.74
N ARG A 258 7.70 -3.95 17.41
CA ARG A 258 8.17 -2.70 16.80
C ARG A 258 7.16 -1.56 16.94
N ALA A 259 5.89 -1.84 16.75
CA ALA A 259 4.83 -0.85 16.96
C ALA A 259 4.84 -0.32 18.41
N ASN A 260 4.99 -1.22 19.39
CA ASN A 260 4.97 -0.88 20.81
C ASN A 260 6.25 -0.20 21.31
N LYS A 261 7.39 -0.31 20.61
CA LYS A 261 8.63 0.43 20.98
C LYS A 261 8.50 1.94 20.85
N VAL A 262 7.55 2.41 20.04
CA VAL A 262 7.33 3.84 19.83
C VAL A 262 6.31 4.32 20.86
N GLY A 263 6.78 4.99 21.88
CA GLY A 263 5.97 5.41 23.04
C GLY A 263 5.23 6.74 22.89
N SER A 264 5.43 7.50 21.80
CA SER A 264 4.82 8.83 21.64
C SER A 264 4.35 9.06 20.20
N GLY A 265 3.19 9.70 20.06
CA GLY A 265 2.57 10.00 18.77
C GLY A 265 1.06 10.13 18.88
N LEU A 266 0.38 10.34 17.77
CA LEU A 266 -1.07 10.27 17.73
C LEU A 266 -1.53 8.82 17.85
N ASN A 267 -2.50 8.55 18.72
CA ASN A 267 -3.02 7.19 18.95
C ASN A 267 -3.40 6.49 17.64
N ILE A 268 -4.05 7.19 16.73
CA ILE A 268 -4.44 6.65 15.44
C ILE A 268 -3.25 6.14 14.60
N TRP A 269 -2.11 6.84 14.66
CA TRP A 269 -0.88 6.42 13.97
C TRP A 269 -0.19 5.27 14.70
N LEU A 270 -0.22 5.27 16.03
CA LEU A 270 0.32 4.19 16.85
C LEU A 270 -0.46 2.88 16.61
N ASP A 271 -1.79 2.95 16.59
CA ASP A 271 -2.65 1.80 16.33
C ASP A 271 -2.47 1.24 14.91
N LEU A 272 -2.36 2.13 13.91
CA LEU A 272 -2.14 1.74 12.52
C LEU A 272 -0.78 1.03 12.29
N ARG A 273 0.21 1.23 13.14
CA ARG A 273 1.51 0.51 13.06
C ARG A 273 1.38 -1.01 13.22
N THR A 274 0.31 -1.49 13.83
CA THR A 274 0.02 -2.93 13.97
C THR A 274 -0.81 -3.49 12.82
N TYR A 275 -1.27 -2.65 11.88
CA TYR A 275 -2.07 -3.06 10.72
C TYR A 275 -1.39 -4.13 9.83
N PRO A 276 -0.07 -4.07 9.57
CA PRO A 276 0.61 -5.16 8.87
C PRO A 276 0.44 -6.52 9.54
N ALA A 277 0.41 -6.59 10.87
CA ALA A 277 0.18 -7.85 11.58
C ALA A 277 -1.25 -8.40 11.34
N VAL A 278 -2.26 -7.50 11.25
CA VAL A 278 -3.64 -7.85 10.87
C VAL A 278 -3.68 -8.43 9.45
N LEU A 279 -3.00 -7.79 8.50
CA LEU A 279 -2.92 -8.26 7.11
C LEU A 279 -2.24 -9.62 6.99
N LEU A 280 -1.12 -9.82 7.68
CA LEU A 280 -0.37 -11.09 7.68
C LEU A 280 -1.19 -12.22 8.30
N MET A 281 -1.83 -11.98 9.45
CA MET A 281 -2.75 -12.92 10.09
C MET A 281 -3.89 -13.32 9.14
N THR A 282 -4.50 -12.35 8.48
CA THR A 282 -5.63 -12.58 7.57
C THR A 282 -5.21 -13.40 6.36
N ALA A 283 -4.10 -13.04 5.70
CA ALA A 283 -3.62 -13.76 4.52
C ALA A 283 -3.23 -15.21 4.82
N TYR A 284 -2.48 -15.44 5.91
CA TYR A 284 -2.11 -16.78 6.35
C TYR A 284 -3.35 -17.58 6.75
N GLY A 285 -4.24 -17.00 7.55
CA GLY A 285 -5.47 -17.65 8.00
C GLY A 285 -6.40 -18.02 6.85
N LEU A 286 -6.53 -17.19 5.83
CA LEU A 286 -7.30 -17.51 4.62
C LEU A 286 -6.66 -18.66 3.83
N GLY A 287 -5.33 -18.72 3.74
CA GLY A 287 -4.61 -19.83 3.15
C GLY A 287 -4.88 -21.15 3.89
N LEU A 288 -4.82 -21.12 5.23
CA LEU A 288 -5.14 -22.26 6.09
C LEU A 288 -6.60 -22.70 5.94
N ALA A 289 -7.55 -21.75 5.97
CA ALA A 289 -8.97 -22.04 5.79
C ALA A 289 -9.27 -22.65 4.42
N ARG A 290 -8.59 -22.18 3.36
CA ARG A 290 -8.71 -22.73 2.01
C ARG A 290 -8.22 -24.16 1.88
N ALA A 291 -7.21 -24.52 2.66
CA ALA A 291 -6.62 -25.86 2.70
C ALA A 291 -7.25 -26.77 3.78
N GLU A 292 -8.25 -26.25 4.51
CA GLU A 292 -8.90 -26.95 5.63
C GLU A 292 -7.91 -27.41 6.72
N ARG A 293 -6.81 -26.65 6.89
CA ARG A 293 -5.81 -26.89 7.94
C ARG A 293 -6.31 -26.33 9.27
N TRP A 294 -7.38 -26.93 9.77
CA TRP A 294 -8.16 -26.41 10.91
C TRP A 294 -7.34 -26.33 12.20
N LYS A 295 -6.51 -27.32 12.49
CA LYS A 295 -5.66 -27.30 13.70
C LYS A 295 -4.71 -26.12 13.70
N THR A 296 -4.01 -25.90 12.62
CA THR A 296 -3.07 -24.78 12.49
C THR A 296 -3.79 -23.42 12.49
N LEU A 297 -5.02 -23.35 11.95
CA LEU A 297 -5.84 -22.15 12.01
C LEU A 297 -6.29 -21.82 13.45
N HIS A 298 -6.71 -22.84 14.21
CA HIS A 298 -7.02 -22.68 15.63
C HIS A 298 -5.80 -22.24 16.43
N ASP A 299 -4.64 -22.86 16.17
CA ASP A 299 -3.38 -22.51 16.81
C ASP A 299 -2.95 -21.08 16.47
N LEU A 300 -3.12 -20.64 15.22
CA LEU A 300 -2.87 -19.24 14.82
C LEU A 300 -3.69 -18.26 15.66
N PHE A 301 -5.01 -18.44 15.72
CA PHE A 301 -5.89 -17.56 16.50
C PHE A 301 -5.57 -17.56 17.99
N SER A 302 -5.11 -18.71 18.50
CA SER A 302 -4.78 -18.94 19.91
C SER A 302 -3.36 -18.52 20.29
N LEU A 303 -2.52 -18.06 19.34
CA LEU A 303 -1.15 -17.62 19.61
C LEU A 303 -1.11 -16.61 20.75
N SER A 304 -0.23 -16.82 21.71
CA SER A 304 0.04 -15.87 22.78
C SER A 304 0.78 -14.65 22.24
N MET A 305 0.22 -13.47 22.49
CA MET A 305 0.80 -12.17 22.13
C MET A 305 1.33 -11.47 23.39
N PRO A 306 2.61 -11.07 23.41
CA PRO A 306 3.15 -10.33 24.53
C PRO A 306 2.52 -8.93 24.56
N ARG A 307 1.82 -8.60 25.62
CA ARG A 307 1.30 -7.26 25.86
C ARG A 307 1.98 -6.59 27.04
N ASP A 308 2.06 -7.29 28.16
CA ASP A 308 2.80 -7.04 29.39
C ASP A 308 3.15 -8.39 29.97
N GLU A 309 4.26 -8.53 30.67
CA GLU A 309 4.70 -9.82 31.24
C GLU A 309 3.67 -10.51 32.14
N ARG A 310 2.59 -9.79 32.52
CA ARG A 310 1.59 -10.24 33.49
C ARG A 310 0.28 -10.76 32.91
N ASP A 311 -0.06 -10.49 31.62
CA ASP A 311 -1.34 -10.94 31.04
C ASP A 311 -1.22 -11.09 29.50
N PRO A 312 -0.71 -12.25 29.01
CA PRO A 312 -0.62 -12.52 27.59
C PRO A 312 -2.03 -12.72 26.99
N LYS A 313 -2.39 -11.92 25.98
CA LYS A 313 -3.63 -12.11 25.22
C LYS A 313 -3.42 -13.03 24.04
N ARG A 314 -4.49 -13.71 23.62
CA ARG A 314 -4.51 -14.44 22.35
C ARG A 314 -4.42 -13.47 21.18
N LEU A 315 -3.88 -13.93 20.04
CA LEU A 315 -3.80 -13.15 18.80
C LEU A 315 -5.17 -12.60 18.41
N VAL A 316 -6.19 -13.45 18.43
CA VAL A 316 -7.57 -13.08 18.11
C VAL A 316 -8.12 -11.98 19.00
N ASN A 317 -7.73 -11.91 20.26
CA ASN A 317 -8.15 -10.89 21.23
C ASN A 317 -7.29 -9.61 21.20
N SER A 318 -6.38 -9.52 20.22
CA SER A 318 -5.45 -8.39 20.08
C SER A 318 -5.49 -7.74 18.71
N LEU A 319 -5.65 -8.53 17.64
CA LEU A 319 -5.52 -8.09 16.24
C LEU A 319 -6.75 -8.40 15.38
N PHE A 320 -7.75 -9.10 15.92
CA PHE A 320 -8.89 -9.53 15.11
C PHE A 320 -10.06 -8.55 15.22
N LEU A 321 -10.45 -7.97 14.10
CA LEU A 321 -11.63 -7.11 13.93
C LEU A 321 -11.81 -6.09 15.07
N TRP A 322 -12.88 -6.19 15.86
CA TRP A 322 -13.23 -5.21 16.92
C TRP A 322 -12.21 -5.15 18.08
N ASP A 323 -11.39 -6.18 18.24
CA ASP A 323 -10.37 -6.21 19.29
C ASP A 323 -9.04 -5.59 18.87
N TRP A 324 -8.87 -5.35 17.57
CA TRP A 324 -7.77 -4.53 17.10
C TRP A 324 -8.04 -3.05 17.40
N ARG A 325 -7.07 -2.38 18.02
CA ARG A 325 -7.21 -0.97 18.43
C ARG A 325 -7.49 0.00 17.28
N GLY A 326 -7.02 -0.31 16.08
CA GLY A 326 -7.26 0.48 14.88
C GLY A 326 -8.63 0.26 14.22
N SER A 327 -9.59 -0.43 14.85
CA SER A 327 -10.86 -0.88 14.26
C SER A 327 -12.02 0.13 14.34
N ASP A 328 -11.77 1.43 14.57
CA ASP A 328 -12.85 2.43 14.71
C ASP A 328 -13.71 2.54 13.44
N ASP A 329 -15.00 2.16 13.56
CA ASP A 329 -15.93 2.12 12.43
C ASP A 329 -16.16 3.51 11.78
N ASN A 330 -16.08 4.60 12.57
CA ASN A 330 -16.25 5.95 12.03
C ASN A 330 -15.03 6.32 11.18
N LEU A 331 -13.84 5.99 11.67
CA LEU A 331 -12.60 6.20 10.94
C LEU A 331 -12.61 5.47 9.60
N TRP A 332 -12.90 4.17 9.62
CA TRP A 332 -12.89 3.34 8.40
C TRP A 332 -13.97 3.75 7.40
N ASN A 333 -15.17 4.11 7.86
CA ASN A 333 -16.21 4.67 6.98
C ASN A 333 -15.77 5.99 6.32
N ASN A 334 -15.06 6.87 7.05
CA ASN A 334 -14.55 8.12 6.51
C ASN A 334 -13.46 7.88 5.45
N VAL A 335 -12.59 6.90 5.68
CA VAL A 335 -11.53 6.52 4.74
C VAL A 335 -12.11 6.01 3.43
N GLU A 336 -13.13 5.16 3.50
CA GLU A 336 -13.83 4.60 2.35
C GLU A 336 -14.80 5.58 1.67
N GLY A 337 -15.02 6.76 2.25
CA GLY A 337 -15.96 7.76 1.74
C GLY A 337 -17.44 7.46 2.06
N PHE A 338 -17.72 6.49 2.93
CA PHE A 338 -19.06 6.13 3.39
C PHE A 338 -19.46 6.95 4.62
N THR A 339 -19.64 8.26 4.45
CA THR A 339 -19.80 9.19 5.57
C THR A 339 -21.24 9.45 5.99
N THR A 340 -22.25 9.16 5.15
CA THR A 340 -23.63 9.59 5.38
C THR A 340 -24.70 8.55 4.98
N GLY A 341 -25.74 8.44 5.79
CA GLY A 341 -27.00 7.76 5.47
C GLY A 341 -26.85 6.27 5.15
N ASN A 342 -27.60 5.81 4.15
CA ASN A 342 -27.67 4.41 3.72
C ASN A 342 -26.36 3.85 3.13
N ASN A 343 -25.36 4.70 2.89
CA ASN A 343 -24.07 4.28 2.34
C ASN A 343 -23.05 3.90 3.42
N ARG A 344 -23.38 4.08 4.71
CA ARG A 344 -22.47 3.71 5.80
C ARG A 344 -22.36 2.20 5.93
N ARG A 345 -21.14 1.67 5.87
CA ARG A 345 -20.89 0.23 6.08
C ARG A 345 -21.00 -0.10 7.57
N LYS A 346 -21.61 -1.25 7.90
CA LYS A 346 -21.75 -1.73 9.29
C LYS A 346 -20.44 -2.26 9.86
N THR A 347 -19.58 -2.80 9.01
CA THR A 347 -18.27 -3.40 9.37
C THR A 347 -17.20 -2.98 8.39
N PRO A 348 -16.86 -1.67 8.34
CA PRO A 348 -16.02 -1.12 7.27
C PRO A 348 -14.61 -1.72 7.25
N LEU A 349 -13.99 -2.00 8.40
CA LEU A 349 -12.70 -2.69 8.47
C LEU A 349 -12.77 -4.10 7.86
N SER A 350 -13.79 -4.88 8.22
CA SER A 350 -13.95 -6.24 7.70
C SER A 350 -14.20 -6.24 6.18
N ASP A 351 -15.02 -5.30 5.70
CA ASP A 351 -15.26 -5.13 4.26
C ASP A 351 -13.98 -4.74 3.52
N HIS A 352 -13.17 -3.84 4.10
CA HIS A 352 -11.88 -3.45 3.53
C HIS A 352 -10.88 -4.62 3.50
N LEU A 353 -10.77 -5.38 4.60
CA LEU A 353 -9.91 -6.57 4.65
C LEU A 353 -10.35 -7.62 3.63
N PHE A 354 -11.65 -7.77 3.39
CA PHE A 354 -12.16 -8.63 2.33
C PHE A 354 -11.68 -8.17 0.95
N ASP A 355 -11.83 -6.87 0.64
CA ASP A 355 -11.44 -6.31 -0.66
C ASP A 355 -9.93 -6.49 -0.93
N VAL A 356 -9.08 -6.17 0.05
CA VAL A 356 -7.63 -6.40 -0.01
C VAL A 356 -7.29 -7.88 -0.16
N SER A 357 -7.95 -8.75 0.63
CA SER A 357 -7.72 -10.19 0.58
C SER A 357 -8.19 -10.83 -0.71
N PHE A 358 -9.23 -10.28 -1.35
CA PHE A 358 -9.70 -10.72 -2.65
C PHE A 358 -8.67 -10.40 -3.75
N GLU A 359 -8.10 -9.20 -3.73
CA GLU A 359 -7.05 -8.78 -4.66
C GLU A 359 -5.79 -9.65 -4.52
N TRP A 360 -5.28 -9.80 -3.29
CA TRP A 360 -4.08 -10.58 -3.02
C TRP A 360 -4.30 -12.09 -3.13
N GLY A 361 -5.52 -12.54 -2.91
CA GLY A 361 -5.95 -13.93 -2.92
C GLY A 361 -5.74 -14.65 -4.24
N THR A 362 -5.65 -13.92 -5.36
CA THR A 362 -5.29 -14.48 -6.66
C THR A 362 -3.99 -15.28 -6.61
N ALA A 363 -3.07 -14.92 -5.72
CA ALA A 363 -1.79 -15.59 -5.52
C ALA A 363 -1.92 -16.98 -4.86
N PHE A 364 -2.91 -17.18 -3.97
CA PHE A 364 -2.98 -18.38 -3.12
C PHE A 364 -4.37 -19.02 -2.96
N LEU A 365 -5.47 -18.31 -3.23
CA LEU A 365 -6.82 -18.89 -3.06
C LEU A 365 -7.27 -19.75 -4.25
N GLY A 366 -6.68 -19.55 -5.43
CA GLY A 366 -7.04 -20.28 -6.66
C GLY A 366 -8.30 -19.75 -7.31
N VAL A 367 -9.09 -20.64 -7.95
CA VAL A 367 -10.31 -20.25 -8.68
C VAL A 367 -11.31 -19.60 -7.70
N PRO A 368 -11.84 -18.40 -8.00
CA PRO A 368 -12.64 -17.61 -7.08
C PRO A 368 -14.11 -18.07 -7.02
N THR A 369 -14.38 -19.36 -6.90
CA THR A 369 -15.75 -19.88 -6.91
C THR A 369 -16.56 -19.45 -5.68
N ASP A 370 -15.92 -19.16 -4.54
CA ASP A 370 -16.62 -18.66 -3.35
C ASP A 370 -15.67 -17.98 -2.33
N ASN A 371 -14.92 -16.97 -2.76
CA ASN A 371 -14.02 -16.26 -1.87
C ASN A 371 -14.76 -15.50 -0.76
N ALA A 372 -16.01 -15.11 -1.00
CA ALA A 372 -16.84 -14.45 0.01
C ALA A 372 -17.17 -15.41 1.15
N LEU A 373 -17.56 -16.65 0.84
CA LEU A 373 -17.86 -17.66 1.84
C LEU A 373 -16.59 -18.08 2.60
N LEU A 374 -15.44 -18.18 1.92
CA LEU A 374 -14.17 -18.49 2.55
C LEU A 374 -13.77 -17.42 3.57
N PHE A 375 -13.94 -16.15 3.23
CA PHE A 375 -13.68 -15.04 4.14
C PHE A 375 -14.66 -15.03 5.31
N ASP A 376 -15.95 -15.23 5.04
CA ASP A 376 -16.99 -15.34 6.06
C ASP A 376 -16.71 -16.53 7.02
N ARG A 377 -16.20 -17.65 6.50
CA ARG A 377 -15.74 -18.81 7.30
C ARG A 377 -14.55 -18.46 8.19
N PHE A 378 -13.54 -17.80 7.65
CA PHE A 378 -12.39 -17.34 8.42
C PHE A 378 -12.82 -16.42 9.58
N GLU A 379 -13.73 -15.46 9.31
CA GLU A 379 -14.29 -14.60 10.36
C GLU A 379 -15.09 -15.39 11.43
N ALA A 380 -15.93 -16.32 11.01
CA ALA A 380 -16.72 -17.12 11.93
C ALA A 380 -15.85 -17.95 12.87
N LEU A 381 -14.79 -18.57 12.33
CA LEU A 381 -13.87 -19.36 13.12
C LEU A 381 -13.01 -18.50 14.06
N GLY A 382 -12.59 -17.31 13.62
CA GLY A 382 -11.93 -16.34 14.48
C GLY A 382 -12.84 -15.85 15.61
N ALA A 383 -14.12 -15.57 15.32
CA ALA A 383 -15.10 -15.20 16.30
C ALA A 383 -15.41 -16.34 17.31
N LEU A 384 -15.39 -17.60 16.86
CA LEU A 384 -15.52 -18.77 17.71
C LEU A 384 -14.35 -18.85 18.71
N VAL A 385 -13.11 -18.76 18.22
CA VAL A 385 -11.91 -18.80 19.09
C VAL A 385 -11.86 -17.60 20.05
N HIS A 386 -12.33 -16.41 19.61
CA HIS A 386 -12.48 -15.28 20.51
C HIS A 386 -13.44 -15.58 21.65
N LEU A 387 -14.56 -16.26 21.37
CA LEU A 387 -15.56 -16.60 22.37
C LEU A 387 -15.05 -17.64 23.40
N GLU A 388 -14.07 -18.48 23.04
CA GLU A 388 -13.46 -19.51 23.89
C GLU A 388 -12.70 -18.98 25.12
N GLU A 389 -12.63 -17.65 25.32
CA GLU A 389 -12.25 -17.07 26.63
C GLU A 389 -13.29 -17.39 27.71
N ASN A 390 -14.54 -17.65 27.33
CA ASN A 390 -15.60 -18.04 28.24
C ASN A 390 -15.68 -19.56 28.33
N SER A 391 -15.79 -20.09 29.53
CA SER A 391 -16.13 -21.50 29.68
C SER A 391 -17.55 -21.79 29.13
N GLU A 392 -17.82 -23.03 28.76
CA GLU A 392 -19.13 -23.47 28.25
C GLU A 392 -20.25 -23.07 29.23
N ARG A 393 -20.04 -23.31 30.53
CA ARG A 393 -21.02 -22.94 31.60
C ARG A 393 -21.24 -21.43 31.64
N ALA A 394 -20.17 -20.62 31.62
CA ALA A 394 -20.27 -19.17 31.66
C ALA A 394 -21.02 -18.62 30.44
N LEU A 395 -20.73 -19.17 29.25
CA LEU A 395 -21.42 -18.78 28.01
C LEU A 395 -22.91 -19.15 28.07
N LYS A 396 -23.22 -20.35 28.52
CA LYS A 396 -24.61 -20.81 28.70
C LYS A 396 -25.38 -19.92 29.67
N ASP A 397 -24.83 -19.68 30.87
CA ASP A 397 -25.45 -18.82 31.89
C ASP A 397 -25.67 -17.40 31.34
N GLN A 398 -24.74 -16.87 30.53
CA GLN A 398 -24.86 -15.54 29.92
C GLN A 398 -26.00 -15.47 28.88
N LEU A 399 -26.17 -16.55 28.08
CA LEU A 399 -27.22 -16.61 27.07
C LEU A 399 -28.60 -16.91 27.66
N GLU A 400 -28.69 -17.67 28.75
CA GLU A 400 -29.96 -18.00 29.44
C GLU A 400 -30.50 -16.84 30.31
N ASN A 401 -29.61 -16.09 30.96
CA ASN A 401 -29.99 -15.07 31.96
C ASN A 401 -30.33 -13.68 31.37
N GLY A 402 -30.63 -13.57 30.08
CA GLY A 402 -31.08 -12.33 29.52
C GLY A 402 -31.08 -12.26 28.00
N ASP A 403 -31.72 -11.23 27.46
CA ASP A 403 -31.64 -10.84 26.03
C ASP A 403 -30.23 -10.42 25.57
N ARG A 404 -29.22 -10.74 26.38
CA ARG A 404 -27.83 -10.30 26.14
C ARG A 404 -27.08 -11.32 25.33
N LYS A 405 -26.49 -10.87 24.23
CA LYS A 405 -25.49 -11.60 23.52
C LYS A 405 -24.15 -11.59 24.27
N ALA A 406 -23.38 -12.66 24.20
CA ALA A 406 -21.98 -12.65 24.61
C ALA A 406 -21.17 -11.77 23.66
N ARG A 407 -20.18 -11.03 24.20
CA ARG A 407 -19.27 -10.25 23.38
C ARG A 407 -18.44 -11.17 22.48
N MET A 408 -18.45 -10.89 21.19
CA MET A 408 -17.74 -11.65 20.19
C MET A 408 -17.28 -10.71 19.08
N SER A 409 -16.03 -10.83 18.66
CA SER A 409 -15.48 -10.03 17.58
C SER A 409 -15.98 -10.57 16.24
N VAL A 410 -16.84 -9.82 15.56
CA VAL A 410 -17.53 -10.25 14.33
C VAL A 410 -17.44 -9.16 13.28
N GLY A 411 -17.14 -9.53 12.07
CA GLY A 411 -17.13 -8.63 10.92
C GLY A 411 -18.39 -8.77 10.05
N ARG A 412 -18.20 -8.82 8.74
CA ARG A 412 -19.24 -8.83 7.72
C ARG A 412 -20.23 -10.00 7.84
N ILE A 413 -19.80 -11.15 8.36
CA ILE A 413 -20.69 -12.29 8.62
C ILE A 413 -21.83 -11.93 9.59
N GLY A 414 -21.63 -10.96 10.47
CA GLY A 414 -22.64 -10.54 11.44
C GLY A 414 -23.90 -9.92 10.81
N TRP A 415 -23.77 -9.31 9.61
CA TRP A 415 -24.91 -8.67 8.94
C TRP A 415 -25.25 -9.27 7.56
N ARG A 416 -24.33 -10.02 6.93
CA ARG A 416 -24.58 -10.71 5.65
C ARG A 416 -25.33 -12.00 5.87
N SER A 417 -26.66 -11.95 5.74
CA SER A 417 -27.54 -13.06 6.06
C SER A 417 -27.32 -14.32 5.20
N GLU A 418 -26.88 -14.18 3.95
CA GLU A 418 -26.60 -15.30 3.05
C GLU A 418 -25.33 -16.05 3.48
N GLY A 419 -24.21 -15.33 3.65
CA GLY A 419 -22.96 -15.91 4.13
C GLY A 419 -23.14 -16.58 5.48
N ARG A 420 -23.81 -15.89 6.43
CA ARG A 420 -24.10 -16.45 7.75
C ARG A 420 -24.87 -17.77 7.68
N ARG A 421 -25.97 -17.83 6.91
CA ARG A 421 -26.76 -19.08 6.75
C ARG A 421 -25.94 -20.22 6.17
N SER A 422 -25.09 -19.93 5.21
CA SER A 422 -24.19 -20.92 4.59
C SER A 422 -23.21 -21.45 5.63
N ILE A 423 -22.58 -20.60 6.44
CA ILE A 423 -21.67 -21.00 7.51
C ILE A 423 -22.40 -21.76 8.62
N GLU A 424 -23.59 -21.31 9.05
CA GLU A 424 -24.41 -22.04 10.04
C GLU A 424 -24.76 -23.44 9.55
N HIS A 425 -25.09 -23.59 8.26
CA HIS A 425 -25.38 -24.89 7.66
C HIS A 425 -24.13 -25.77 7.64
N GLU A 426 -22.99 -25.22 7.24
CA GLU A 426 -21.71 -25.92 7.21
C GLU A 426 -21.27 -26.39 8.59
N LEU A 427 -21.36 -25.53 9.62
CA LEU A 427 -20.99 -25.86 11.01
C LEU A 427 -21.95 -26.85 11.68
N LYS A 428 -23.15 -27.03 11.14
CA LYS A 428 -24.10 -28.07 11.56
C LYS A 428 -23.87 -29.40 10.85
N SER A 429 -23.14 -29.41 9.72
CA SER A 429 -22.86 -30.62 8.98
C SER A 429 -21.88 -31.53 9.75
N THR A 430 -22.20 -32.79 9.90
CA THR A 430 -21.45 -33.74 10.76
C THR A 430 -19.96 -33.83 10.39
N PRO A 431 -19.54 -33.92 9.11
CA PRO A 431 -18.12 -34.02 8.76
C PRO A 431 -17.32 -32.80 9.19
N THR A 432 -17.76 -31.60 8.83
CA THR A 432 -17.07 -30.35 9.15
C THR A 432 -17.04 -30.12 10.65
N ARG A 433 -18.18 -30.32 11.32
CA ARG A 433 -18.30 -30.21 12.78
C ARG A 433 -17.26 -31.05 13.51
N GLN A 434 -17.16 -32.34 13.16
CA GLN A 434 -16.22 -33.25 13.79
C GLN A 434 -14.74 -32.87 13.52
N GLN A 435 -14.44 -32.41 12.29
CA GLN A 435 -13.09 -31.95 11.96
C GLN A 435 -12.67 -30.72 12.78
N LEU A 436 -13.57 -29.74 12.94
CA LEU A 436 -13.32 -28.54 13.73
C LEU A 436 -13.16 -28.86 15.22
N LEU A 437 -14.04 -29.67 15.79
CA LEU A 437 -13.93 -30.09 17.21
C LEU A 437 -12.63 -30.83 17.47
N LYS A 438 -12.24 -31.77 16.59
CA LYS A 438 -10.96 -32.47 16.67
C LYS A 438 -9.75 -31.54 16.54
N ALA A 439 -9.89 -30.43 15.80
CA ALA A 439 -8.86 -29.40 15.63
C ALA A 439 -8.73 -28.46 16.85
N GLY A 440 -9.63 -28.55 17.83
CA GLY A 440 -9.63 -27.75 19.05
C GLY A 440 -10.65 -26.63 19.10
N PHE A 441 -11.36 -26.35 18.01
CA PHE A 441 -12.43 -25.34 18.01
C PHE A 441 -13.56 -25.73 18.97
N ALA A 442 -14.24 -24.71 19.47
CA ALA A 442 -15.34 -24.85 20.44
C ALA A 442 -14.93 -25.63 21.69
N LEU A 443 -13.67 -25.52 22.13
CA LEU A 443 -13.11 -26.28 23.24
C LEU A 443 -13.28 -27.82 23.08
N GLY A 444 -13.46 -28.31 21.85
CA GLY A 444 -13.77 -29.69 21.53
C GLY A 444 -15.20 -30.12 21.88
N SER A 445 -16.11 -29.23 22.24
CA SER A 445 -17.48 -29.50 22.70
C SER A 445 -18.51 -29.17 21.61
N GLU A 446 -19.38 -30.15 21.31
CA GLU A 446 -20.55 -29.93 20.45
C GLU A 446 -21.51 -28.90 21.04
N ALA A 447 -21.75 -28.98 22.35
CA ALA A 447 -22.63 -28.05 23.04
C ALA A 447 -22.09 -26.62 22.96
N TYR A 448 -20.76 -26.42 23.06
CA TYR A 448 -20.16 -25.11 22.90
C TYR A 448 -20.36 -24.56 21.50
N LEU A 449 -20.22 -25.38 20.46
CA LEU A 449 -20.47 -24.96 19.08
C LEU A 449 -21.93 -24.55 18.85
N ASP A 450 -22.88 -25.23 19.48
CA ASP A 450 -24.30 -24.85 19.41
C ASP A 450 -24.55 -23.52 20.12
N LEU A 451 -23.94 -23.27 21.28
CA LEU A 451 -24.00 -21.98 21.97
C LEU A 451 -23.38 -20.85 21.13
N PHE A 452 -22.26 -21.14 20.44
CA PHE A 452 -21.68 -20.17 19.49
C PHE A 452 -22.66 -19.80 18.38
N LEU A 453 -23.31 -20.77 17.74
CA LEU A 453 -24.27 -20.53 16.66
C LEU A 453 -25.48 -19.73 17.16
N GLU A 454 -25.96 -20.02 18.36
CA GLU A 454 -27.00 -19.23 19.01
C GLU A 454 -26.55 -17.78 19.24
N ASN A 455 -25.34 -17.60 19.80
CA ASN A 455 -24.77 -16.27 20.05
C ASN A 455 -24.56 -15.49 18.74
N LEU A 456 -24.08 -16.13 17.68
CA LEU A 456 -23.91 -15.53 16.37
C LEU A 456 -25.23 -14.99 15.82
N SER A 457 -26.31 -15.76 15.95
CA SER A 457 -27.66 -15.34 15.57
C SER A 457 -28.18 -14.15 16.40
N ARG A 458 -27.83 -14.08 17.70
CA ARG A 458 -28.18 -12.93 18.58
C ARG A 458 -27.37 -11.68 18.22
N VAL A 459 -26.07 -11.81 17.97
CA VAL A 459 -25.20 -10.72 17.51
C VAL A 459 -25.67 -10.19 16.17
N ALA A 460 -26.04 -11.06 15.24
CA ALA A 460 -26.55 -10.68 13.93
C ALA A 460 -27.82 -9.82 14.02
N ARG A 461 -28.81 -10.25 14.81
CA ARG A 461 -30.02 -9.46 15.06
C ARG A 461 -29.70 -8.08 15.62
N TRP A 462 -28.77 -8.00 16.57
CA TRP A 462 -28.35 -6.72 17.12
C TRP A 462 -27.68 -5.82 16.07
N MET A 463 -26.88 -6.39 15.15
CA MET A 463 -26.24 -5.64 14.07
C MET A 463 -27.21 -5.18 12.98
N GLU A 464 -28.32 -5.89 12.78
CA GLU A 464 -29.38 -5.49 11.84
C GLU A 464 -30.08 -4.18 12.30
N TRP A 465 -30.17 -3.95 13.62
CA TRP A 465 -30.80 -2.77 14.21
C TRP A 465 -29.85 -1.57 14.37
N ARG A 466 -28.56 -1.74 14.15
CA ARG A 466 -27.53 -0.71 14.25
C ARG A 466 -27.21 -0.12 12.86
#